data_23d670b41e2cb8bbdac8d085d39f1323
#
_entry.id   23d670b41e2cb8bbdac8d085d39f1323
#
_cell.length_a   1.000
_cell.length_b   1.000
_cell.length_c   1.000
_cell.angle_alpha   90.00
_cell.angle_beta   90.00
_cell.angle_gamma   90.00
#
_symmetry.space_group_name_H-M   'P 1'
#
loop_
_entity.id
_entity.type
_entity.pdbx_description
1 polymer ?
#
loop_
_entity_poly.entity_id
_entity_poly.type
_entity_poly.pdbx_seq_one_letter_code
_entity_poly.pdbx_strand_id
1 'polypeptide(L)'
;MRCPSFLSSMRPIAITWFFVLSLAATLVGYSSISSGSSPGKENQISDTNSWQRHELPRNANPILKKIIEYGIEQTKLTNSYAPAYTSMPYPNGDVSIEKGVCTDVVIRALRKGNVDLQKEVHEDMIANFSAYPKIWGLKAADTNIDHRRVPNLRKFFERKGKSLAVTNNSNNYKPGDLVTWDLNGAGLAHIGLVTNFWSEETQRYVIVHNIGSGARLEDRLFDWKVTGHYRYF
;
A
#
# COMPACT_ATOMS: atom_id res chain seq x y z
N MET A 1 14.16 57.00 16.70
CA MET A 1 14.65 56.30 17.92
C MET A 1 15.30 54.99 17.49
N ARG A 2 16.52 54.74 18.00
CA ARG A 2 17.46 53.76 17.51
C ARG A 2 17.13 52.31 17.95
N CYS A 3 17.28 51.35 17.06
CA CYS A 3 17.40 49.93 17.39
C CYS A 3 18.70 49.64 18.19
N PRO A 4 18.74 48.63 19.03
CA PRO A 4 19.97 47.91 19.26
C PRO A 4 19.93 46.47 18.73
N SER A 5 20.98 46.15 18.00
CA SER A 5 21.40 44.82 17.53
C SER A 5 21.94 43.97 18.67
N PHE A 6 21.53 42.70 18.74
CA PHE A 6 22.21 41.67 19.55
C PHE A 6 22.75 40.59 18.62
N LEU A 7 24.06 40.64 18.44
CA LEU A 7 24.89 39.52 17.90
C LEU A 7 25.22 38.60 19.10
N SER A 8 24.82 37.35 19.00
CA SER A 8 25.29 36.28 19.90
C SER A 8 26.09 35.24 19.11
N SER A 9 27.36 35.11 19.51
CA SER A 9 28.37 34.27 18.93
C SER A 9 28.15 32.79 19.19
N MET A 10 28.10 31.97 18.12
CA MET A 10 28.22 30.51 18.21
C MET A 10 29.68 30.09 18.12
N ARG A 11 30.16 29.38 19.13
CA ARG A 11 31.47 28.73 19.18
C ARG A 11 31.38 27.33 18.59
N PRO A 12 32.35 26.85 17.79
CA PRO A 12 32.36 25.49 17.29
C PRO A 12 32.90 24.51 18.34
N ILE A 13 32.22 23.38 18.51
CA ILE A 13 32.68 22.25 19.33
C ILE A 13 33.54 21.35 18.45
N ALA A 14 34.82 21.21 18.81
CA ALA A 14 35.78 20.32 18.21
C ALA A 14 35.53 18.88 18.72
N ILE A 15 35.27 17.94 17.82
CA ILE A 15 35.19 16.51 18.12
C ILE A 15 36.54 15.90 17.84
N THR A 16 37.22 15.45 18.90
CA THR A 16 38.52 14.78 18.88
C THR A 16 38.30 13.29 18.61
N TRP A 17 38.92 12.78 17.53
CA TRP A 17 38.99 11.35 17.22
C TRP A 17 40.17 10.71 17.97
N PHE A 18 39.88 9.71 18.82
CA PHE A 18 40.93 8.82 19.37
C PHE A 18 41.04 7.59 18.47
N PHE A 19 42.19 7.47 17.83
CA PHE A 19 42.67 6.23 17.22
C PHE A 19 43.25 5.34 18.32
N VAL A 20 42.74 4.14 18.50
CA VAL A 20 43.43 3.09 19.25
C VAL A 20 43.89 2.03 18.25
N LEU A 21 45.22 2.02 18.04
CA LEU A 21 45.93 0.89 17.41
C LEU A 21 46.17 -0.18 18.48
N SER A 22 45.77 -1.41 18.24
CA SER A 22 46.34 -2.58 18.93
C SER A 22 46.77 -3.64 17.92
N LEU A 23 48.08 -3.89 17.97
CA LEU A 23 48.83 -4.92 17.25
C LEU A 23 48.91 -6.17 18.14
N ALA A 24 48.66 -7.37 17.61
CA ALA A 24 49.30 -8.64 17.98
C ALA A 24 48.53 -9.76 17.29
N ALA A 25 49.11 -10.51 16.53
CA ALA A 25 50.11 -11.59 16.56
C ALA A 25 49.47 -12.89 16.00
N THR A 26 50.15 -13.39 15.04
CA THR A 26 50.01 -14.64 14.27
C THR A 26 49.78 -15.90 15.10
N LEU A 27 48.88 -16.77 14.64
CA LEU A 27 49.08 -18.22 14.75
C LEU A 27 48.46 -18.91 13.51
N VAL A 28 49.34 -19.68 12.87
CA VAL A 28 49.09 -20.55 11.71
C VAL A 28 48.35 -21.78 12.19
N GLY A 29 47.21 -22.07 11.58
CA GLY A 29 46.52 -23.34 11.76
C GLY A 29 45.91 -23.79 10.43
N TYR A 30 46.53 -24.81 9.84
CA TYR A 30 46.06 -25.54 8.67
C TYR A 30 44.77 -26.29 9.01
N SER A 31 43.71 -26.18 8.24
CA SER A 31 42.81 -27.33 7.93
C SER A 31 41.67 -26.97 6.96
N SER A 32 41.61 -27.76 5.92
CA SER A 32 40.44 -28.28 5.22
C SER A 32 39.56 -27.30 4.45
N ILE A 33 39.73 -27.36 3.14
CA ILE A 33 38.81 -26.88 2.12
C ILE A 33 37.46 -27.62 2.28
N SER A 34 36.43 -26.93 2.70
CA SER A 34 35.05 -27.31 2.41
C SER A 34 34.44 -26.23 1.54
N SER A 35 34.09 -26.59 0.32
CA SER A 35 33.33 -25.79 -0.63
C SER A 35 31.94 -25.48 -0.05
N GLY A 36 31.83 -24.35 0.64
CA GLY A 36 30.56 -23.79 1.09
C GLY A 36 30.02 -22.87 -0.01
N SER A 37 29.05 -23.35 -0.75
CA SER A 37 28.18 -22.54 -1.60
C SER A 37 27.55 -21.45 -0.74
N SER A 38 27.71 -20.18 -1.17
CA SER A 38 26.99 -19.03 -0.61
C SER A 38 25.49 -19.33 -0.59
N PRO A 39 24.76 -19.07 0.51
CA PRO A 39 23.32 -19.13 0.49
C PRO A 39 22.83 -18.04 -0.44
N GLY A 40 22.34 -18.44 -1.60
CA GLY A 40 21.55 -17.56 -2.47
C GLY A 40 20.46 -16.90 -1.66
N LYS A 41 20.20 -15.62 -1.96
CA LYS A 41 19.03 -14.92 -1.46
C LYS A 41 17.81 -15.77 -1.74
N GLU A 42 17.35 -16.48 -0.73
CA GLU A 42 16.10 -17.20 -0.74
C GLU A 42 15.01 -16.12 -0.93
N ASN A 43 14.48 -16.07 -2.15
CA ASN A 43 13.25 -15.35 -2.44
C ASN A 43 12.21 -15.91 -1.48
N GLN A 44 11.85 -15.16 -0.46
CA GLN A 44 10.68 -15.46 0.35
C GLN A 44 9.44 -15.32 -0.54
N ILE A 45 9.16 -16.38 -1.28
CA ILE A 45 7.83 -16.68 -1.77
C ILE A 45 7.05 -16.97 -0.50
N SER A 46 6.32 -15.95 0.00
CA SER A 46 5.37 -16.13 1.08
C SER A 46 4.50 -17.34 0.77
N ASP A 47 4.33 -18.22 1.75
CA ASP A 47 3.64 -19.50 1.70
C ASP A 47 2.24 -19.43 1.06
N THR A 48 2.16 -19.32 -0.27
CA THR A 48 0.90 -19.45 -1.01
C THR A 48 0.37 -20.88 -0.96
N ASN A 49 1.15 -21.84 -0.46
CA ASN A 49 0.76 -23.24 -0.29
C ASN A 49 -0.23 -23.48 0.88
N SER A 50 -0.46 -22.49 1.75
CA SER A 50 -1.38 -22.64 2.89
C SER A 50 -2.77 -22.06 2.64
N TRP A 51 -2.99 -21.33 1.53
CA TRP A 51 -4.28 -20.68 1.26
C TRP A 51 -5.05 -21.40 0.15
N GLN A 52 -6.30 -21.71 0.46
CA GLN A 52 -7.20 -22.34 -0.48
C GLN A 52 -7.91 -21.30 -1.34
N ARG A 53 -7.92 -21.48 -2.66
CA ARG A 53 -8.71 -20.60 -3.54
C ARG A 53 -10.16 -21.02 -3.55
N HIS A 54 -11.04 -20.18 -3.04
CA HIS A 54 -12.48 -20.40 -3.08
C HIS A 54 -13.07 -19.95 -4.41
N GLU A 55 -14.02 -20.74 -4.91
CA GLU A 55 -14.81 -20.33 -6.07
C GLU A 55 -15.77 -19.21 -5.68
N LEU A 56 -15.94 -18.24 -6.58
CA LEU A 56 -16.95 -17.22 -6.40
C LEU A 56 -18.35 -17.84 -6.62
N PRO A 57 -19.39 -17.32 -5.96
CA PRO A 57 -20.78 -17.77 -6.21
C PRO A 57 -21.11 -17.79 -7.71
N ARG A 58 -21.84 -18.80 -8.18
CA ARG A 58 -22.21 -18.95 -9.61
C ARG A 58 -22.96 -17.73 -10.18
N ASN A 59 -23.68 -17.03 -9.34
CA ASN A 59 -24.40 -15.78 -9.68
C ASN A 59 -23.58 -14.51 -9.42
N ALA A 60 -22.31 -14.64 -9.06
CA ALA A 60 -21.44 -13.47 -8.87
C ALA A 60 -21.30 -12.71 -10.20
N ASN A 61 -21.24 -11.39 -10.09
CA ASN A 61 -20.99 -10.54 -11.25
C ASN A 61 -19.68 -10.96 -11.94
N PRO A 62 -19.71 -11.29 -13.25
CA PRO A 62 -18.50 -11.71 -13.98
C PRO A 62 -17.36 -10.68 -13.94
N ILE A 63 -17.70 -9.39 -13.78
CA ILE A 63 -16.75 -8.30 -13.61
C ILE A 63 -15.95 -8.47 -12.33
N LEU A 64 -16.59 -8.92 -11.25
CA LEU A 64 -15.93 -9.13 -9.95
C LEU A 64 -14.75 -10.12 -10.06
N LYS A 65 -14.95 -11.20 -10.82
CA LYS A 65 -13.88 -12.17 -11.08
C LYS A 65 -12.67 -11.51 -11.73
N LYS A 66 -12.88 -10.69 -12.78
CA LYS A 66 -11.78 -9.98 -13.46
C LYS A 66 -11.03 -9.03 -12.55
N ILE A 67 -11.74 -8.34 -11.65
CA ILE A 67 -11.15 -7.42 -10.69
C ILE A 67 -10.23 -8.17 -9.72
N ILE A 68 -10.74 -9.26 -9.13
CA ILE A 68 -9.99 -10.06 -8.16
C ILE A 68 -8.76 -10.70 -8.83
N GLU A 69 -8.94 -11.32 -9.99
CA GLU A 69 -7.87 -11.96 -10.73
C GLU A 69 -6.75 -10.98 -11.08
N TYR A 70 -7.10 -9.79 -11.56
CA TYR A 70 -6.09 -8.78 -11.87
C TYR A 70 -5.45 -8.18 -10.62
N GLY A 71 -6.20 -8.03 -9.53
CA GLY A 71 -5.60 -7.67 -8.23
C GLY A 71 -4.48 -8.66 -7.84
N ILE A 72 -4.76 -9.96 -7.95
CA ILE A 72 -3.80 -11.02 -7.68
C ILE A 72 -2.64 -11.01 -8.69
N GLU A 73 -2.92 -10.83 -9.99
CA GLU A 73 -1.89 -10.79 -11.04
C GLU A 73 -0.84 -9.71 -10.79
N GLN A 74 -1.22 -8.58 -10.21
CA GLN A 74 -0.28 -7.50 -9.89
C GLN A 74 0.86 -7.93 -8.95
N THR A 75 0.71 -9.02 -8.19
CA THR A 75 1.81 -9.57 -7.37
C THR A 75 3.01 -10.03 -8.19
N LYS A 76 2.79 -10.32 -9.47
CA LYS A 76 3.85 -10.71 -10.43
C LYS A 76 4.38 -9.52 -11.22
N LEU A 77 3.65 -8.42 -11.29
CA LEU A 77 3.93 -7.28 -12.15
C LEU A 77 4.50 -6.09 -11.39
N THR A 78 3.96 -5.80 -10.20
CA THR A 78 4.32 -4.62 -9.39
C THR A 78 5.27 -5.06 -8.29
N ASN A 79 6.55 -4.69 -8.40
CA ASN A 79 7.62 -5.16 -7.53
C ASN A 79 8.26 -4.06 -6.65
N SER A 80 7.74 -2.81 -6.72
CA SER A 80 8.27 -1.70 -5.94
C SER A 80 7.20 -0.71 -5.49
N TYR A 81 7.54 0.07 -4.46
CA TYR A 81 6.69 1.12 -3.90
C TYR A 81 7.18 2.50 -4.35
N ALA A 82 6.31 3.28 -4.99
CA ALA A 82 6.66 4.59 -5.57
C ALA A 82 5.64 5.68 -5.18
N PRO A 83 5.82 6.34 -4.03
CA PRO A 83 4.87 7.34 -3.52
C PRO A 83 5.03 8.73 -4.15
N ALA A 84 6.08 8.95 -4.96
CA ALA A 84 6.36 10.25 -5.54
C ALA A 84 5.18 10.75 -6.41
N TYR A 85 4.96 12.07 -6.36
CA TYR A 85 4.04 12.72 -7.29
C TYR A 85 4.51 12.51 -8.73
N THR A 86 3.59 12.11 -9.58
CA THR A 86 3.88 11.84 -11.00
C THR A 86 2.78 12.44 -11.85
N SER A 87 3.15 13.25 -12.85
CA SER A 87 2.21 13.69 -13.88
C SER A 87 1.85 12.50 -14.75
N MET A 88 0.57 12.36 -15.05
CA MET A 88 0.06 11.24 -15.83
C MET A 88 -1.10 11.68 -16.74
N PRO A 89 -1.38 10.99 -17.85
CA PRO A 89 -2.54 11.25 -18.67
C PRO A 89 -3.84 11.25 -17.87
N TYR A 90 -4.84 11.93 -18.37
CA TYR A 90 -6.20 11.93 -17.84
C TYR A 90 -7.21 11.80 -18.98
N PRO A 91 -8.24 10.94 -18.87
CA PRO A 91 -8.42 9.87 -17.86
C PRO A 91 -7.52 8.66 -18.09
N ASN A 92 -7.64 7.64 -17.24
CA ASN A 92 -6.91 6.35 -17.29
C ASN A 92 -5.39 6.45 -17.12
N GLY A 93 -4.89 7.55 -16.53
CA GLY A 93 -3.47 7.70 -16.21
C GLY A 93 -3.00 6.67 -15.19
N ASP A 94 -1.77 6.19 -15.35
CA ASP A 94 -1.13 5.23 -14.45
C ASP A 94 0.37 5.53 -14.37
N VAL A 95 1.00 5.04 -13.32
CA VAL A 95 2.46 4.90 -13.25
C VAL A 95 2.87 3.58 -13.89
N SER A 96 4.19 3.41 -14.18
CA SER A 96 4.70 2.13 -14.70
C SER A 96 4.21 0.95 -13.87
N ILE A 97 3.84 -0.16 -14.54
CA ILE A 97 3.24 -1.34 -13.89
C ILE A 97 4.16 -1.97 -12.85
N GLU A 98 5.47 -1.87 -13.01
CA GLU A 98 6.46 -2.43 -12.09
C GLU A 98 6.46 -1.72 -10.74
N LYS A 99 5.84 -0.54 -10.65
CA LYS A 99 5.81 0.26 -9.44
C LYS A 99 4.42 0.81 -9.14
N GLY A 100 4.19 1.18 -7.90
CA GLY A 100 2.92 1.78 -7.47
C GLY A 100 2.87 1.95 -5.97
N VAL A 101 1.73 2.43 -5.49
CA VAL A 101 1.38 2.47 -4.06
C VAL A 101 0.14 1.59 -3.81
N CYS A 102 -0.33 1.53 -2.57
CA CYS A 102 -1.51 0.72 -2.21
C CYS A 102 -2.76 1.04 -3.05
N THR A 103 -2.99 2.31 -3.35
CA THR A 103 -4.13 2.75 -4.17
C THR A 103 -4.01 2.30 -5.62
N ASP A 104 -2.79 2.25 -6.18
CA ASP A 104 -2.60 1.83 -7.58
C ASP A 104 -3.01 0.37 -7.80
N VAL A 105 -2.82 -0.50 -6.79
CA VAL A 105 -3.32 -1.90 -6.84
C VAL A 105 -4.84 -1.94 -7.00
N VAL A 106 -5.54 -1.13 -6.21
CA VAL A 106 -7.02 -1.04 -6.25
C VAL A 106 -7.51 -0.38 -7.54
N ILE A 107 -6.91 0.74 -7.94
CA ILE A 107 -7.25 1.47 -9.16
C ILE A 107 -7.15 0.58 -10.39
N ARG A 108 -6.03 -0.13 -10.53
CA ARG A 108 -5.79 -1.04 -11.65
C ARG A 108 -6.74 -2.22 -11.67
N ALA A 109 -7.03 -2.80 -10.49
CA ALA A 109 -8.01 -3.87 -10.37
C ALA A 109 -9.41 -3.41 -10.81
N LEU A 110 -9.89 -2.26 -10.32
CA LEU A 110 -11.20 -1.71 -10.67
C LEU A 110 -11.31 -1.32 -12.15
N ARG A 111 -10.22 -0.92 -12.81
CA ARG A 111 -10.20 -0.70 -14.27
C ARG A 111 -10.56 -1.94 -15.08
N LYS A 112 -10.28 -3.16 -14.58
CA LYS A 112 -10.75 -4.40 -15.22
C LYS A 112 -12.27 -4.58 -15.11
N GLY A 113 -12.88 -3.82 -14.21
CA GLY A 113 -14.34 -3.69 -14.07
C GLY A 113 -14.90 -2.45 -14.77
N ASN A 114 -14.14 -1.80 -15.64
CA ASN A 114 -14.51 -0.56 -16.32
C ASN A 114 -14.76 0.64 -15.39
N VAL A 115 -14.14 0.65 -14.21
CA VAL A 115 -14.17 1.76 -13.25
C VAL A 115 -12.84 2.47 -13.26
N ASP A 116 -12.79 3.69 -13.77
CA ASP A 116 -11.61 4.56 -13.69
C ASP A 116 -11.72 5.50 -12.48
N LEU A 117 -11.12 5.08 -11.36
CA LEU A 117 -11.11 5.88 -10.15
C LEU A 117 -10.39 7.24 -10.31
N GLN A 118 -9.44 7.37 -11.26
CA GLN A 118 -8.84 8.67 -11.54
C GLN A 118 -9.90 9.67 -12.01
N LYS A 119 -10.71 9.23 -12.99
CA LYS A 119 -11.80 10.04 -13.55
C LYS A 119 -12.89 10.29 -12.52
N GLU A 120 -13.42 9.22 -11.94
CA GLU A 120 -14.60 9.32 -11.06
C GLU A 120 -14.34 10.12 -9.79
N VAL A 121 -13.18 9.95 -9.16
CA VAL A 121 -12.78 10.73 -7.96
C VAL A 121 -12.56 12.19 -8.33
N HIS A 122 -11.87 12.46 -9.43
CA HIS A 122 -11.58 13.83 -9.87
C HIS A 122 -12.88 14.60 -10.18
N GLU A 123 -13.80 14.02 -10.93
CA GLU A 123 -15.09 14.64 -11.27
C GLU A 123 -15.96 14.88 -10.02
N ASP A 124 -16.01 13.91 -9.08
CA ASP A 124 -16.73 14.11 -7.83
C ASP A 124 -16.07 15.18 -6.95
N MET A 125 -14.73 15.25 -6.94
CA MET A 125 -14.00 16.29 -6.20
C MET A 125 -14.20 17.68 -6.80
N ILE A 126 -14.23 17.84 -8.12
CA ILE A 126 -14.56 19.14 -8.75
C ILE A 126 -15.93 19.61 -8.28
N ALA A 127 -16.93 18.74 -8.33
CA ALA A 127 -18.30 19.08 -7.96
C ALA A 127 -18.50 19.30 -6.44
N ASN A 128 -17.67 18.67 -5.60
CA ASN A 128 -17.88 18.58 -4.15
C ASN A 128 -16.59 18.78 -3.35
N PHE A 129 -15.69 19.64 -3.78
CA PHE A 129 -14.36 19.80 -3.19
C PHE A 129 -14.38 20.06 -1.68
N SER A 130 -15.36 20.78 -1.17
CA SER A 130 -15.52 21.07 0.27
C SER A 130 -15.77 19.83 1.13
N ALA A 131 -16.33 18.75 0.56
CA ALA A 131 -16.62 17.51 1.27
C ALA A 131 -15.37 16.63 1.46
N TYR A 132 -14.30 16.88 0.71
CA TYR A 132 -13.08 16.08 0.75
C TYR A 132 -12.08 16.57 1.80
N PRO A 133 -11.19 15.68 2.31
CA PRO A 133 -10.18 16.05 3.31
C PRO A 133 -9.27 17.18 2.84
N LYS A 134 -8.97 18.14 3.75
CA LYS A 134 -8.13 19.32 3.49
C LYS A 134 -6.69 19.17 3.99
N ILE A 135 -6.28 17.98 4.35
CA ILE A 135 -5.01 17.69 5.03
C ILE A 135 -3.75 18.00 4.20
N TRP A 136 -3.88 18.18 2.88
CA TRP A 136 -2.75 18.55 2.01
C TRP A 136 -2.74 20.02 1.58
N GLY A 137 -3.67 20.85 2.08
CA GLY A 137 -3.75 22.26 1.77
C GLY A 137 -4.07 22.59 0.29
N LEU A 138 -4.55 21.62 -0.49
CA LEU A 138 -4.95 21.86 -1.88
C LEU A 138 -6.18 22.78 -1.93
N LYS A 139 -6.21 23.64 -2.95
CA LYS A 139 -7.32 24.57 -3.21
C LYS A 139 -8.25 24.08 -4.31
N ALA A 140 -7.84 23.09 -5.08
CA ALA A 140 -8.58 22.48 -6.19
C ALA A 140 -8.24 21.01 -6.31
N ALA A 141 -9.09 20.26 -7.05
CA ALA A 141 -8.83 18.88 -7.41
C ALA A 141 -7.62 18.76 -8.37
N ASP A 142 -6.87 17.67 -8.26
CA ASP A 142 -5.67 17.35 -9.02
C ASP A 142 -5.75 15.95 -9.60
N THR A 143 -5.83 15.85 -10.93
CA THR A 143 -5.96 14.59 -11.67
C THR A 143 -4.83 13.59 -11.42
N ASN A 144 -3.64 14.05 -11.01
CA ASN A 144 -2.45 13.22 -10.86
C ASN A 144 -2.39 12.51 -9.51
N ILE A 145 -3.06 13.04 -8.47
CA ILE A 145 -2.83 12.57 -7.10
C ILE A 145 -4.12 12.26 -6.33
N ASP A 146 -5.26 12.83 -6.67
CA ASP A 146 -6.47 12.73 -5.85
C ASP A 146 -6.92 11.28 -5.65
N HIS A 147 -6.94 10.49 -6.72
CA HIS A 147 -7.28 9.06 -6.69
C HIS A 147 -6.22 8.18 -6.02
N ARG A 148 -4.99 8.69 -5.87
CA ARG A 148 -3.88 7.99 -5.20
C ARG A 148 -3.82 8.25 -3.69
N ARG A 149 -4.79 8.97 -3.14
CA ARG A 149 -4.89 9.30 -1.72
C ARG A 149 -6.00 8.51 -1.04
N VAL A 150 -5.65 7.60 -0.14
CA VAL A 150 -6.64 6.76 0.58
C VAL A 150 -7.75 7.57 1.25
N PRO A 151 -7.50 8.71 1.95
CA PRO A 151 -8.58 9.50 2.52
C PRO A 151 -9.58 10.04 1.49
N ASN A 152 -9.12 10.36 0.27
CA ASN A 152 -10.01 10.78 -0.82
C ASN A 152 -10.85 9.60 -1.33
N LEU A 153 -10.24 8.43 -1.53
CA LEU A 153 -10.97 7.22 -1.93
C LEU A 153 -12.04 6.84 -0.91
N ARG A 154 -11.72 6.91 0.39
CA ARG A 154 -12.71 6.69 1.46
C ARG A 154 -13.90 7.62 1.31
N LYS A 155 -13.65 8.94 1.18
CA LYS A 155 -14.70 9.93 1.02
C LYS A 155 -15.52 9.68 -0.25
N PHE A 156 -14.88 9.34 -1.35
CA PHE A 156 -15.54 9.00 -2.60
C PHE A 156 -16.48 7.79 -2.43
N PHE A 157 -15.99 6.68 -1.86
CA PHE A 157 -16.82 5.48 -1.64
C PHE A 157 -17.99 5.74 -0.70
N GLU A 158 -17.79 6.51 0.37
CA GLU A 158 -18.87 6.95 1.26
C GLU A 158 -19.94 7.73 0.48
N ARG A 159 -19.55 8.69 -0.32
CA ARG A 159 -20.47 9.52 -1.12
C ARG A 159 -21.23 8.72 -2.19
N LYS A 160 -20.59 7.67 -2.72
CA LYS A 160 -21.23 6.76 -3.71
C LYS A 160 -22.08 5.65 -3.06
N GLY A 161 -22.29 5.68 -1.74
CA GLY A 161 -23.09 4.69 -1.02
C GLY A 161 -22.49 3.29 -1.04
N LYS A 162 -21.16 3.18 -1.09
CA LYS A 162 -20.46 1.89 -1.16
C LYS A 162 -19.98 1.39 0.21
N SER A 163 -20.17 2.18 1.27
CA SER A 163 -19.72 1.85 2.63
C SER A 163 -20.52 0.72 3.24
N LEU A 164 -19.82 -0.17 3.92
CA LEU A 164 -20.34 -1.22 4.79
C LEU A 164 -19.90 -0.98 6.23
N ALA A 165 -20.56 -1.65 7.18
CA ALA A 165 -20.15 -1.61 8.57
C ALA A 165 -18.75 -2.21 8.74
N VAL A 166 -17.89 -1.50 9.47
CA VAL A 166 -16.61 -2.05 9.93
C VAL A 166 -16.89 -2.95 11.12
N THR A 167 -16.47 -4.21 11.05
CA THR A 167 -16.66 -5.22 12.09
C THR A 167 -15.39 -6.04 12.29
N ASN A 168 -15.31 -6.79 13.39
CA ASN A 168 -14.25 -7.77 13.63
C ASN A 168 -14.64 -9.19 13.18
N ASN A 169 -15.78 -9.34 12.49
CA ASN A 169 -16.20 -10.63 11.96
C ASN A 169 -15.72 -10.77 10.50
N SER A 170 -14.78 -11.68 10.27
CA SER A 170 -14.18 -11.97 8.96
C SER A 170 -15.23 -12.34 7.91
N ASN A 171 -16.33 -12.96 8.32
CA ASN A 171 -17.41 -13.36 7.42
C ASN A 171 -18.13 -12.19 6.74
N ASN A 172 -17.97 -10.97 7.24
CA ASN A 172 -18.56 -9.78 6.62
C ASN A 172 -17.73 -9.26 5.42
N TYR A 173 -16.46 -9.65 5.34
CA TYR A 173 -15.54 -9.26 4.27
C TYR A 173 -15.54 -10.31 3.17
N LYS A 174 -15.95 -9.92 1.99
CA LYS A 174 -16.13 -10.83 0.85
C LYS A 174 -15.09 -10.55 -0.24
N PRO A 175 -14.76 -11.54 -1.08
CA PRO A 175 -13.91 -11.30 -2.26
C PRO A 175 -14.42 -10.13 -3.10
N GLY A 176 -13.53 -9.19 -3.41
CA GLY A 176 -13.84 -7.95 -4.13
C GLY A 176 -14.13 -6.73 -3.25
N ASP A 177 -14.27 -6.91 -1.93
CA ASP A 177 -14.38 -5.78 -1.01
C ASP A 177 -13.07 -5.00 -0.93
N LEU A 178 -13.18 -3.69 -0.75
CA LEU A 178 -12.07 -2.79 -0.48
C LEU A 178 -12.04 -2.50 1.01
N VAL A 179 -10.85 -2.60 1.59
CA VAL A 179 -10.67 -2.33 3.02
C VAL A 179 -9.60 -1.27 3.20
N THR A 180 -9.83 -0.35 4.14
CA THR A 180 -8.84 0.66 4.51
C THR A 180 -8.43 0.50 5.97
N TRP A 181 -7.17 0.82 6.26
CA TRP A 181 -6.57 0.73 7.58
C TRP A 181 -5.85 2.01 7.99
N ASP A 182 -5.63 2.14 9.28
CA ASP A 182 -4.61 2.98 9.88
C ASP A 182 -3.47 2.06 10.37
N LEU A 183 -2.32 2.10 9.69
CA LEU A 183 -1.21 1.17 9.92
C LEU A 183 -0.48 1.40 11.26
N ASN A 184 -0.49 2.62 11.79
CA ASN A 184 0.32 3.00 12.94
C ASN A 184 -0.48 3.65 14.09
N GLY A 185 -1.81 3.73 13.96
CA GLY A 185 -2.66 4.41 14.95
C GLY A 185 -2.56 5.94 14.93
N ALA A 186 -1.76 6.50 14.04
CA ALA A 186 -1.53 7.95 13.90
C ALA A 186 -2.00 8.51 12.54
N GLY A 187 -2.81 7.73 11.81
CA GLY A 187 -3.42 8.16 10.55
C GLY A 187 -2.66 7.77 9.29
N LEU A 188 -1.69 6.84 9.37
CA LEU A 188 -1.03 6.31 8.18
C LEU A 188 -2.01 5.43 7.40
N ALA A 189 -2.73 6.06 6.49
CA ALA A 189 -3.82 5.43 5.76
C ALA A 189 -3.32 4.44 4.70
N HIS A 190 -3.96 3.28 4.62
CA HIS A 190 -3.67 2.20 3.70
C HIS A 190 -4.95 1.62 3.12
N ILE A 191 -4.86 0.95 1.95
CA ILE A 191 -5.99 0.29 1.28
C ILE A 191 -5.54 -1.00 0.62
N GLY A 192 -6.43 -1.99 0.55
CA GLY A 192 -6.25 -3.24 -0.16
C GLY A 192 -7.57 -3.81 -0.68
N LEU A 193 -7.45 -4.85 -1.48
CA LEU A 193 -8.56 -5.59 -2.08
C LEU A 193 -8.61 -6.99 -1.44
N VAL A 194 -9.77 -7.40 -0.96
CA VAL A 194 -10.04 -8.75 -0.47
C VAL A 194 -10.06 -9.70 -1.66
N THR A 195 -9.24 -10.75 -1.61
CA THR A 195 -9.15 -11.76 -2.68
C THR A 195 -10.08 -12.95 -2.39
N ASN A 196 -10.08 -13.94 -3.26
CA ASN A 196 -10.77 -15.21 -3.02
C ASN A 196 -9.84 -16.33 -2.52
N PHE A 197 -8.64 -15.99 -2.04
CA PHE A 197 -7.81 -16.91 -1.28
C PHE A 197 -8.24 -16.91 0.19
N TRP A 198 -8.50 -18.08 0.73
CA TRP A 198 -8.94 -18.31 2.09
C TRP A 198 -7.82 -18.89 2.94
N SER A 199 -7.61 -18.33 4.11
CA SER A 199 -6.70 -18.86 5.14
C SER A 199 -7.47 -19.71 6.13
N GLU A 200 -7.20 -21.02 6.16
CA GLU A 200 -7.80 -21.92 7.15
C GLU A 200 -7.29 -21.64 8.57
N GLU A 201 -6.07 -21.13 8.69
CA GLU A 201 -5.47 -20.80 9.99
C GLU A 201 -6.22 -19.66 10.68
N THR A 202 -6.51 -18.58 9.94
CA THR A 202 -7.12 -17.37 10.48
C THR A 202 -8.61 -17.24 10.19
N GLN A 203 -9.18 -18.17 9.41
CA GLN A 203 -10.59 -18.21 8.99
C GLN A 203 -11.03 -16.88 8.35
N ARG A 204 -10.22 -16.40 7.37
CA ARG A 204 -10.50 -15.15 6.65
C ARG A 204 -9.90 -15.14 5.25
N TYR A 205 -10.40 -14.25 4.42
CA TYR A 205 -9.84 -14.02 3.09
C TYR A 205 -8.55 -13.20 3.16
N VAL A 206 -7.61 -13.59 2.31
CA VAL A 206 -6.31 -12.92 2.09
C VAL A 206 -6.50 -11.64 1.29
N ILE A 207 -5.65 -10.66 1.54
CA ILE A 207 -5.69 -9.34 0.92
C ILE A 207 -4.59 -9.22 -0.12
N VAL A 208 -4.85 -8.53 -1.23
CA VAL A 208 -3.81 -8.00 -2.10
C VAL A 208 -3.66 -6.50 -1.88
N HIS A 209 -2.43 -6.08 -1.63
CA HIS A 209 -2.07 -4.68 -1.40
C HIS A 209 -0.58 -4.42 -1.72
N ASN A 210 -0.13 -3.16 -1.64
CA ASN A 210 1.28 -2.79 -1.72
C ASN A 210 1.64 -1.91 -0.52
N ILE A 211 2.47 -2.43 0.41
CA ILE A 211 2.85 -1.73 1.65
C ILE A 211 4.33 -1.32 1.67
N GLY A 212 5.08 -1.52 0.58
CA GLY A 212 6.49 -1.07 0.57
C GLY A 212 7.38 -1.78 -0.45
N SER A 213 7.12 -3.04 -0.80
CA SER A 213 8.00 -3.83 -1.65
C SER A 213 7.29 -4.49 -2.85
N GLY A 214 6.33 -3.78 -3.43
CA GLY A 214 5.49 -4.29 -4.51
C GLY A 214 4.17 -4.87 -4.02
N ALA A 215 3.30 -5.25 -4.97
CA ALA A 215 2.02 -5.86 -4.65
C ALA A 215 2.22 -7.28 -4.09
N ARG A 216 1.52 -7.59 -3.00
CA ARG A 216 1.63 -8.89 -2.32
C ARG A 216 0.26 -9.39 -1.88
N LEU A 217 0.13 -10.71 -1.84
CA LEU A 217 -0.94 -11.40 -1.11
C LEU A 217 -0.48 -11.56 0.34
N GLU A 218 -1.28 -11.10 1.29
CA GLU A 218 -0.98 -11.23 2.72
C GLU A 218 -2.26 -11.45 3.53
N ASP A 219 -2.17 -12.29 4.55
CA ASP A 219 -3.25 -12.54 5.50
C ASP A 219 -3.20 -11.50 6.63
N ARG A 220 -3.62 -10.27 6.32
CA ARG A 220 -3.45 -9.08 7.15
C ARG A 220 -4.74 -8.30 7.44
N LEU A 221 -5.92 -8.92 7.24
CA LEU A 221 -7.20 -8.22 7.33
C LEU A 221 -7.40 -7.45 8.65
N PHE A 222 -6.98 -8.02 9.77
CA PHE A 222 -7.16 -7.46 11.10
C PHE A 222 -5.86 -7.13 11.85
N ASP A 223 -4.73 -7.10 11.14
CA ASP A 223 -3.44 -6.78 11.76
C ASP A 223 -3.33 -5.30 12.12
N TRP A 224 -4.14 -4.46 11.46
CA TRP A 224 -4.21 -3.02 11.71
C TRP A 224 -5.64 -2.59 11.97
N LYS A 225 -5.80 -1.39 12.53
CA LYS A 225 -7.12 -0.81 12.76
C LYS A 225 -7.83 -0.58 11.42
N VAL A 226 -8.89 -1.35 11.17
CA VAL A 226 -9.77 -1.13 10.00
C VAL A 226 -10.48 0.22 10.15
N THR A 227 -10.39 1.06 9.14
CA THR A 227 -10.96 2.41 9.10
C THR A 227 -12.06 2.58 8.06
N GLY A 228 -12.28 1.59 7.22
CA GLY A 228 -13.37 1.57 6.24
C GLY A 228 -13.49 0.21 5.56
N HIS A 229 -14.72 -0.12 5.17
CA HIS A 229 -15.08 -1.33 4.45
C HIS A 229 -16.07 -0.95 3.35
N TYR A 230 -15.77 -1.32 2.10
CA TYR A 230 -16.52 -0.88 0.94
C TYR A 230 -16.77 -2.03 -0.03
N ARG A 231 -17.97 -2.08 -0.61
CA ARG A 231 -18.32 -3.03 -1.68
C ARG A 231 -18.78 -2.25 -2.91
N TYR A 232 -17.99 -2.32 -3.97
CA TYR A 232 -18.23 -1.53 -5.18
C TYR A 232 -19.15 -2.24 -6.17
N PHE A 233 -19.11 -3.59 -6.23
CA PHE A 233 -19.87 -4.45 -7.15
C PHE A 233 -20.78 -5.42 -6.41
#